data_4a39dfd8fffc3650fa418a571bf23253
#
_entry.id   4a39dfd8fffc3650fa418a571bf23253
#
_cell.length_a   1.000
_cell.length_b   1.000
_cell.length_c   1.000
_cell.angle_alpha   90.00
_cell.angle_beta   90.00
_cell.angle_gamma   90.00
#
_symmetry.space_group_name_H-M   'P 1'
#
loop_
_entity.id
_entity.type
_entity.pdbx_description
1 polymer ?
#
loop_
_entity_poly.entity_id
_entity_poly.type
_entity_poly.pdbx_seq_one_letter_code
_entity_poly.pdbx_strand_id
1 'polypeptide(L)'
;MLADKYREMMKAKVIVMPKAAVLDPQGNAVRDAMRHLGMPEVRTVRIGKYMEIDIDGQNRDVEPRLHRLCRDLLSNPVIEDYVLQKTWDRSHKRTSNAQRSTFNVQRQKTKRKRKSSR
;
A
#
# COMPACT_ATOMS: atom_id res chain seq x y z
N MET A 1 -11.05 30.02 7.80
CA MET A 1 -12.36 29.75 7.33
C MET A 1 -12.47 29.38 5.89
N LEU A 2 -12.33 30.33 4.97
CA LEU A 2 -12.24 29.93 3.57
C LEU A 2 -11.07 29.01 3.33
N ALA A 3 -10.00 29.18 4.08
CA ALA A 3 -8.83 28.33 3.97
C ALA A 3 -9.13 26.86 4.30
N ASP A 4 -10.09 26.62 5.15
CA ASP A 4 -10.43 25.24 5.54
C ASP A 4 -11.10 24.48 4.41
N LYS A 5 -11.85 25.16 3.56
CA LYS A 5 -12.50 24.49 2.43
C LYS A 5 -11.50 24.00 1.39
N TYR A 6 -10.38 24.68 1.29
CA TYR A 6 -9.38 24.39 0.26
C TYR A 6 -8.11 23.80 0.86
N ARG A 7 -8.21 23.26 2.04
CA ARG A 7 -7.07 22.63 2.67
C ARG A 7 -6.64 21.43 1.85
N GLU A 8 -5.38 21.43 1.51
CA GLU A 8 -4.82 20.31 0.80
C GLU A 8 -4.55 19.17 1.77
N MET A 9 -4.95 17.99 1.37
CA MET A 9 -4.60 16.77 2.10
C MET A 9 -3.67 15.95 1.24
N MET A 10 -2.64 15.45 1.86
CA MET A 10 -1.74 14.54 1.22
C MET A 10 -2.06 13.12 1.70
N LYS A 11 -2.31 12.25 0.76
CA LYS A 11 -2.47 10.85 1.05
C LYS A 11 -1.19 10.13 0.67
N ALA A 12 -0.56 9.52 1.65
CA ALA A 12 0.69 8.80 1.46
C ALA A 12 0.44 7.32 1.60
N LYS A 13 1.01 6.55 0.71
CA LYS A 13 0.98 5.09 0.76
C LYS A 13 2.41 4.61 0.89
N VAL A 14 2.68 3.89 1.96
CA VAL A 14 4.02 3.40 2.26
C VAL A 14 4.00 1.89 2.18
N ILE A 15 4.86 1.34 1.34
CA ILE A 15 5.04 -0.09 1.21
C ILE A 15 6.41 -0.41 1.76
N VAL A 16 6.48 -1.29 2.75
CA VAL A 16 7.71 -1.71 3.39
C VAL A 16 7.91 -3.18 3.12
N MET A 17 9.03 -3.51 2.49
CA MET A 17 9.34 -4.89 2.12
C MET A 17 10.69 -5.28 2.67
N PRO A 18 10.88 -6.55 3.07
CA PRO A 18 12.22 -7.00 3.45
C PRO A 18 13.15 -6.97 2.25
N LYS A 19 14.41 -6.66 2.50
CA LYS A 19 15.43 -6.70 1.45
C LYS A 19 15.56 -8.14 0.92
N ALA A 20 15.97 -8.25 -0.34
CA ALA A 20 16.03 -9.55 -1.00
C ALA A 20 16.96 -10.53 -0.28
N ALA A 21 18.00 -10.04 0.36
CA ALA A 21 18.98 -10.89 1.04
C ALA A 21 18.53 -11.32 2.44
N VAL A 22 17.40 -10.79 2.93
CA VAL A 22 16.94 -11.07 4.28
C VAL A 22 16.06 -12.31 4.28
N LEU A 23 16.25 -13.17 5.25
CA LEU A 23 15.42 -14.34 5.45
C LEU A 23 14.01 -13.91 5.83
N ASP A 24 13.01 -14.49 5.16
CA ASP A 24 11.61 -14.19 5.41
C ASP A 24 10.88 -15.47 5.77
N PRO A 25 10.87 -15.85 7.05
CA PRO A 25 10.22 -17.11 7.44
C PRO A 25 8.73 -17.13 7.16
N GLN A 26 8.05 -15.98 7.30
CA GLN A 26 6.63 -15.93 7.00
C GLN A 26 6.36 -16.12 5.51
N GLY A 27 7.12 -15.47 4.67
CA GLY A 27 6.97 -15.62 3.22
C GLY A 27 7.26 -17.03 2.79
N ASN A 28 8.29 -17.64 3.35
CA ASN A 28 8.63 -19.02 3.03
C ASN A 28 7.52 -19.98 3.45
N ALA A 29 6.92 -19.75 4.61
CA ALA A 29 5.83 -20.61 5.08
C ALA A 29 4.60 -20.49 4.17
N VAL A 30 4.30 -19.28 3.71
CA VAL A 30 3.19 -19.08 2.79
C VAL A 30 3.49 -19.74 1.45
N ARG A 31 4.71 -19.59 0.96
CA ARG A 31 5.11 -20.24 -0.29
C ARG A 31 4.90 -21.76 -0.19
N ASP A 32 5.38 -22.34 0.88
CA ASP A 32 5.28 -23.80 1.05
C ASP A 32 3.83 -24.25 1.13
N ALA A 33 2.99 -23.47 1.83
CA ALA A 33 1.57 -23.77 1.91
C ALA A 33 0.89 -23.67 0.54
N MET A 34 1.21 -22.65 -0.24
CA MET A 34 0.64 -22.52 -1.57
C MET A 34 1.03 -23.68 -2.48
N ARG A 35 2.29 -24.07 -2.42
CA ARG A 35 2.76 -25.21 -3.20
C ARG A 35 2.05 -26.48 -2.79
N HIS A 36 1.88 -26.68 -1.49
CA HIS A 36 1.21 -27.86 -0.96
C HIS A 36 -0.27 -27.89 -1.34
N LEU A 37 -0.89 -26.73 -1.49
CA LEU A 37 -2.32 -26.62 -1.82
C LEU A 37 -2.60 -26.62 -3.31
N GLY A 38 -1.62 -26.88 -4.14
CA GLY A 38 -1.85 -27.09 -5.54
C GLY A 38 -1.17 -26.14 -6.50
N MET A 39 -0.27 -25.28 -6.01
CA MET A 39 0.48 -24.38 -6.87
C MET A 39 1.98 -24.59 -6.72
N PRO A 40 2.51 -25.68 -7.24
CA PRO A 40 3.95 -25.92 -7.13
C PRO A 40 4.80 -24.91 -7.91
N GLU A 41 4.20 -24.13 -8.78
CA GLU A 41 4.92 -23.12 -9.55
C GLU A 41 5.36 -21.92 -8.72
N VAL A 42 4.82 -21.76 -7.52
CA VAL A 42 5.18 -20.61 -6.68
C VAL A 42 6.63 -20.75 -6.23
N ARG A 43 7.46 -19.81 -6.60
CA ARG A 43 8.88 -19.84 -6.27
C ARG A 43 9.18 -19.07 -4.99
N THR A 44 8.67 -17.87 -4.91
CA THR A 44 8.97 -16.99 -3.78
C THR A 44 7.70 -16.29 -3.34
N VAL A 45 7.60 -16.09 -2.05
CA VAL A 45 6.59 -15.25 -1.45
C VAL A 45 7.29 -14.35 -0.45
N ARG A 46 7.04 -13.06 -0.54
CA ARG A 46 7.61 -12.09 0.38
C ARG A 46 6.48 -11.32 1.01
N ILE A 47 6.55 -11.14 2.31
CA ILE A 47 5.50 -10.48 3.06
C ILE A 47 6.03 -9.15 3.57
N GLY A 48 5.29 -8.10 3.30
CA GLY A 48 5.64 -6.77 3.74
C GLY A 48 4.46 -6.09 4.41
N LYS A 49 4.62 -4.80 4.62
CA LYS A 49 3.61 -3.96 5.25
C LYS A 49 3.14 -2.90 4.28
N TYR A 50 1.88 -2.56 4.36
CA TYR A 50 1.30 -1.49 3.58
C TYR A 50 0.59 -0.54 4.54
N MET A 51 0.92 0.75 4.43
CA MET A 51 0.34 1.77 5.29
C MET A 51 -0.26 2.89 4.46
N GLU A 52 -1.41 3.38 4.88
CA GLU A 52 -2.02 4.57 4.31
C GLU A 52 -2.01 5.66 5.36
N ILE A 53 -1.51 6.82 5.00
CA ILE A 53 -1.35 7.92 5.93
C ILE A 53 -1.99 9.16 5.32
N ASP A 54 -2.95 9.72 6.03
CA ASP A 54 -3.56 10.98 5.63
C ASP A 54 -2.90 12.09 6.40
N ILE A 55 -2.34 13.05 5.68
CA ILE A 55 -1.61 14.15 6.28
C ILE A 55 -2.31 15.45 5.92
N ASP A 56 -2.62 16.21 6.95
CA ASP A 56 -3.28 17.49 6.82
C ASP A 56 -2.21 18.57 6.84
N GLY A 57 -2.14 19.35 5.76
CA GLY A 57 -1.19 20.43 5.74
C GLY A 57 -0.76 20.84 4.35
N GLN A 58 -0.26 22.05 4.29
CA GLN A 58 0.19 22.67 3.05
C GLN A 58 1.70 22.93 3.05
N ASN A 59 2.39 22.49 4.07
CA ASN A 59 3.81 22.75 4.19
C ASN A 59 4.60 21.93 3.19
N ARG A 60 5.53 22.57 2.53
CA ARG A 60 6.37 21.90 1.56
C ARG A 60 7.35 20.94 2.20
N ASP A 61 7.66 21.12 3.45
CA ASP A 61 8.59 20.25 4.15
C ASP A 61 7.91 19.00 4.73
N VAL A 62 6.62 18.81 4.47
CA VAL A 62 5.94 17.58 4.86
C VAL A 62 6.58 16.36 4.19
N GLU A 63 6.89 16.49 2.90
CA GLU A 63 7.43 15.36 2.14
C GLU A 63 8.81 14.90 2.64
N PRO A 64 9.81 15.80 2.81
CA PRO A 64 11.08 15.36 3.37
C PRO A 64 10.96 14.79 4.77
N ARG A 65 10.09 15.36 5.59
CA ARG A 65 9.85 14.86 6.92
C ARG A 65 9.24 13.48 6.90
N LEU A 66 8.32 13.24 5.97
CA LEU A 66 7.68 11.94 5.82
C LEU A 66 8.69 10.88 5.37
N HIS A 67 9.57 11.22 4.43
CA HIS A 67 10.63 10.32 4.03
C HIS A 67 11.53 9.94 5.19
N ARG A 68 11.84 10.90 6.03
CA ARG A 68 12.66 10.65 7.22
C ARG A 68 11.96 9.68 8.16
N LEU A 69 10.66 9.85 8.36
CA LEU A 69 9.89 8.94 9.21
C LEU A 69 9.77 7.55 8.59
N CYS A 70 9.61 7.47 7.28
CA CYS A 70 9.61 6.18 6.60
C CYS A 70 10.90 5.42 6.85
N ARG A 71 12.02 6.13 6.76
CA ARG A 71 13.32 5.51 6.96
C ARG A 71 13.58 5.17 8.42
N ASP A 72 13.24 6.08 9.33
CA ASP A 72 13.70 5.98 10.72
C ASP A 72 12.69 5.29 11.62
N LEU A 73 11.40 5.33 11.27
CA LEU A 73 10.35 4.83 12.14
C LEU A 73 9.55 3.71 11.49
N LEU A 74 9.12 3.90 10.25
CA LEU A 74 8.16 3.00 9.61
C LEU A 74 8.82 1.77 9.00
N SER A 75 10.10 1.83 8.77
CA SER A 75 10.86 0.70 8.27
C SER A 75 12.13 0.52 9.07
N ASN A 76 12.73 -0.65 8.95
CA ASN A 76 14.06 -0.90 9.50
C ASN A 76 15.04 -0.86 8.33
N PRO A 77 15.83 0.23 8.18
CA PRO A 77 16.64 0.39 6.97
C PRO A 77 17.73 -0.65 6.81
N VAL A 78 18.07 -1.38 7.87
CA VAL A 78 19.07 -2.45 7.78
C VAL A 78 18.51 -3.64 7.01
N ILE A 79 17.23 -3.96 7.21
CA ILE A 79 16.65 -5.18 6.66
C ILE A 79 15.45 -4.92 5.75
N GLU A 80 14.98 -3.68 5.63
CA GLU A 80 13.78 -3.36 4.88
C GLU A 80 14.02 -2.20 3.95
N ASP A 81 13.31 -2.21 2.84
CA ASP A 81 13.20 -1.09 1.93
C ASP A 81 11.77 -0.56 1.97
N TYR A 82 11.62 0.73 1.66
CA TYR A 82 10.29 1.30 1.59
C TYR A 82 10.08 2.00 0.27
N VAL A 83 8.81 2.06 -0.14
CA VAL A 83 8.38 2.85 -1.29
C VAL A 83 7.30 3.79 -0.80
N LEU A 84 7.46 5.06 -1.09
CA LEU A 84 6.52 6.09 -0.71
C LEU A 84 5.83 6.62 -1.96
N GLN A 85 4.52 6.48 -2.00
CA GLN A 85 3.69 7.06 -3.04
C GLN A 85 2.81 8.12 -2.39
N LYS A 86 2.65 9.23 -3.05
CA LYS A 86 1.88 10.33 -2.50
C LYS A 86 0.95 10.90 -3.54
N THR A 87 -0.21 11.33 -3.09
CA THR A 87 -1.16 12.06 -3.92
C THR A 87 -1.66 13.25 -3.13
N TRP A 88 -1.81 14.35 -3.82
CA TRP A 88 -2.37 15.56 -3.25
C TRP A 88 -3.83 15.64 -3.64
N ASP A 89 -4.66 15.92 -2.68
CA ASP A 89 -6.08 16.03 -2.93
C ASP A 89 -6.61 17.32 -2.34
N ARG A 90 -7.23 18.08 -3.18
CA ARG A 90 -7.87 19.34 -2.78
C ARG A 90 -9.35 19.16 -2.49
N SER A 91 -9.91 18.04 -2.88
CA SER A 91 -11.33 17.79 -2.76
C SER A 91 -11.57 16.43 -2.17
N HIS A 92 -12.03 16.40 -0.95
CA HIS A 92 -12.27 15.13 -0.25
C HIS A 92 -13.30 14.26 -0.94
N LYS A 93 -14.30 14.88 -1.54
CA LYS A 93 -15.39 14.12 -2.12
C LYS A 93 -14.94 13.29 -3.31
N ARG A 94 -14.06 13.84 -4.15
CA ARG A 94 -13.62 13.14 -5.35
C ARG A 94 -12.72 11.97 -5.04
N THR A 95 -11.88 12.13 -4.05
CA THR A 95 -10.97 11.06 -3.66
C THR A 95 -11.72 9.81 -3.22
N SER A 96 -12.75 10.01 -2.41
CA SER A 96 -13.58 8.90 -1.96
C SER A 96 -14.20 8.16 -3.12
N ASN A 97 -14.71 8.89 -4.09
CA ASN A 97 -15.35 8.27 -5.24
C ASN A 97 -14.36 7.48 -6.09
N ALA A 98 -13.17 8.04 -6.30
CA ALA A 98 -12.15 7.34 -7.07
C ALA A 98 -11.74 6.03 -6.41
N GLN A 99 -11.56 6.05 -5.10
CA GLN A 99 -11.22 4.84 -4.38
C GLN A 99 -12.32 3.80 -4.45
N ARG A 100 -13.56 4.23 -4.32
CA ARG A 100 -14.69 3.31 -4.45
C ARG A 100 -14.74 2.68 -5.83
N SER A 101 -14.47 3.45 -6.86
CA SER A 101 -14.46 2.93 -8.21
C SER A 101 -13.42 1.83 -8.36
N THR A 102 -12.24 2.02 -7.81
CA THR A 102 -11.19 1.02 -7.89
C THR A 102 -11.61 -0.28 -7.22
N PHE A 103 -12.16 -0.18 -6.02
CA PHE A 103 -12.64 -1.37 -5.31
C PHE A 103 -13.78 -2.05 -6.06
N ASN A 104 -14.69 -1.27 -6.61
CA ASN A 104 -15.81 -1.84 -7.34
C ASN A 104 -15.35 -2.62 -8.56
N VAL A 105 -14.36 -2.12 -9.27
CA VAL A 105 -13.81 -2.84 -10.42
C VAL A 105 -13.28 -4.20 -10.01
N GLN A 106 -12.55 -4.26 -8.92
CA GLN A 106 -12.03 -5.53 -8.43
C GLN A 106 -13.13 -6.49 -8.03
N ARG A 107 -14.17 -5.98 -7.37
CA ARG A 107 -15.31 -6.81 -7.00
C ARG A 107 -16.03 -7.35 -8.22
N GLN A 108 -16.18 -6.54 -9.24
CA GLN A 108 -16.83 -6.98 -10.47
C GLN A 108 -16.06 -8.11 -11.13
N LYS A 109 -14.74 -8.03 -11.15
CA LYS A 109 -13.94 -9.12 -11.70
C LYS A 109 -14.18 -10.42 -10.95
N THR A 110 -14.25 -10.36 -9.64
CA THR A 110 -14.51 -11.54 -8.83
C THR A 110 -15.89 -12.14 -9.14
N LYS A 111 -16.90 -11.29 -9.26
CA LYS A 111 -18.24 -11.75 -9.59
C LYS A 111 -18.29 -12.41 -10.95
N ARG A 112 -17.59 -11.87 -11.93
CA ARG A 112 -17.55 -12.47 -13.27
C ARG A 112 -16.97 -13.86 -13.23
N LYS A 113 -15.93 -14.08 -12.46
CA LYS A 113 -15.36 -15.43 -12.34
C LYS A 113 -16.36 -16.41 -11.78
N ARG A 114 -17.16 -16.00 -10.78
CA ARG A 114 -18.18 -16.87 -10.22
C ARG A 114 -19.23 -17.24 -11.25
N LYS A 115 -19.65 -16.27 -12.06
CA LYS A 115 -20.65 -16.54 -13.10
C LYS A 115 -20.12 -17.47 -14.17
N SER A 116 -18.86 -17.32 -14.54
CA SER A 116 -18.30 -18.15 -15.59
C SER A 116 -18.05 -19.58 -15.15
N SER A 117 -18.02 -19.85 -13.87
CA SER A 117 -17.82 -21.20 -13.37
C SER A 117 -19.08 -22.05 -13.41
N ARG A 118 -20.21 -21.47 -13.80
CA ARG A 118 -21.43 -22.24 -14.03
C ARG A 118 -21.43 -22.79 -15.45
#